data_c750648633180eda5f35e96fc3c2ebf4
#
_entry.id   c750648633180eda5f35e96fc3c2ebf4
#
_cell.length_a   1.000
_cell.length_b   1.000
_cell.length_c   1.000
_cell.angle_alpha   90.00
_cell.angle_beta   90.00
_cell.angle_gamma   90.00
#
_symmetry.space_group_name_H-M   'P 1'
#
loop_
_entity.id
_entity.type
_entity.pdbx_description
1 polymer ?
#
loop_
_entity_poly.entity_id
_entity_poly.type
_entity_poly.pdbx_seq_one_letter_code
_entity_poly.pdbx_strand_id
1 'polypeptide(L)'
;MSLAQAHQVDKAEVLVEALLNAGKVLGMSQGDLGAVIGKERSALSRGRIEPDSKSGELALLLIRVYRALYVLVGGDQAQMRHWMRTENLHTGGLPSVQIKSVQGLTRVLEYLDAMRGKL
;
A
#
# COMPACT_ATOMS: atom_id res chain seq x y z
N MET A 1 -28.95 2.85 -19.65
CA MET A 1 -28.13 2.02 -18.73
C MET A 1 -29.07 1.37 -17.72
N SER A 2 -28.85 0.07 -17.46
CA SER A 2 -29.65 -0.63 -16.44
C SER A 2 -29.15 -0.25 -15.04
N LEU A 3 -30.00 -0.46 -14.02
CA LEU A 3 -29.63 -0.26 -12.64
C LEU A 3 -28.43 -1.14 -12.24
N ALA A 4 -28.37 -2.37 -12.75
CA ALA A 4 -27.24 -3.27 -12.49
C ALA A 4 -25.91 -2.69 -13.02
N GLN A 5 -25.93 -2.09 -14.21
CA GLN A 5 -24.76 -1.44 -14.77
C GLN A 5 -24.37 -0.19 -13.99
N ALA A 6 -25.37 0.59 -13.52
CA ALA A 6 -25.12 1.79 -12.73
C ALA A 6 -24.45 1.49 -11.39
N HIS A 7 -24.63 0.28 -10.84
CA HIS A 7 -24.05 -0.14 -9.56
C HIS A 7 -22.81 -1.01 -9.69
N GLN A 8 -22.36 -1.28 -10.91
CA GLN A 8 -21.13 -2.05 -11.10
C GLN A 8 -19.92 -1.22 -10.68
N VAL A 9 -19.04 -1.87 -9.92
CA VAL A 9 -17.81 -1.28 -9.44
C VAL A 9 -16.67 -1.69 -10.36
N ASP A 10 -15.89 -0.72 -10.85
CA ASP A 10 -14.68 -0.99 -11.61
C ASP A 10 -13.55 -1.25 -10.62
N LYS A 11 -13.20 -2.51 -10.45
CA LYS A 11 -12.19 -2.93 -9.48
C LYS A 11 -10.81 -2.34 -9.78
N ALA A 12 -10.48 -2.13 -11.04
CA ALA A 12 -9.19 -1.56 -11.43
C ALA A 12 -9.08 -0.09 -11.04
N GLU A 13 -10.16 0.66 -11.13
CA GLU A 13 -10.21 2.06 -10.69
C GLU A 13 -10.21 2.16 -9.16
N VAL A 14 -10.97 1.31 -8.49
CA VAL A 14 -11.02 1.28 -7.03
C VAL A 14 -9.65 0.94 -6.45
N LEU A 15 -8.92 0.02 -7.07
CA LEU A 15 -7.59 -0.37 -6.60
C LEU A 15 -6.61 0.81 -6.66
N VAL A 16 -6.59 1.57 -7.75
CA VAL A 16 -5.74 2.76 -7.87
C VAL A 16 -6.11 3.80 -6.82
N GLU A 17 -7.41 4.04 -6.63
CA GLU A 17 -7.90 5.00 -5.65
C GLU A 17 -7.44 4.63 -4.24
N ALA A 18 -7.60 3.35 -3.87
CA ALA A 18 -7.16 2.85 -2.58
C ALA A 18 -5.63 2.94 -2.41
N LEU A 19 -4.88 2.63 -3.47
CA LEU A 19 -3.43 2.73 -3.45
C LEU A 19 -2.96 4.17 -3.26
N LEU A 20 -3.53 5.10 -4.01
CA LEU A 20 -3.18 6.52 -3.90
C LEU A 20 -3.51 7.07 -2.51
N ASN A 21 -4.65 6.68 -1.95
CA ASN A 21 -5.03 7.09 -0.61
C ASN A 21 -4.06 6.53 0.44
N ALA A 22 -3.74 5.24 0.37
CA ALA A 22 -2.78 4.62 1.27
C ALA A 22 -1.41 5.32 1.19
N GLY A 23 -0.93 5.56 -0.02
CA GLY A 23 0.34 6.26 -0.24
C GLY A 23 0.36 7.64 0.35
N LYS A 24 -0.71 8.40 0.16
CA LYS A 24 -0.84 9.75 0.72
C LYS A 24 -0.75 9.74 2.25
N VAL A 25 -1.47 8.82 2.89
CA VAL A 25 -1.44 8.71 4.36
C VAL A 25 -0.06 8.28 4.85
N LEU A 26 0.60 7.35 4.15
CA LEU A 26 1.94 6.89 4.50
C LEU A 26 3.05 7.89 4.17
N GLY A 27 2.73 8.99 3.51
CA GLY A 27 3.70 10.01 3.12
C GLY A 27 4.53 9.65 1.90
N MET A 28 3.98 8.83 1.00
CA MET A 28 4.65 8.37 -0.22
C MET A 28 4.27 9.23 -1.42
N SER A 29 5.25 9.52 -2.27
CA SER A 29 5.01 10.15 -3.55
C SER A 29 4.45 9.15 -4.57
N GLN A 30 3.93 9.63 -5.69
CA GLN A 30 3.52 8.74 -6.79
C GLN A 30 4.73 7.98 -7.36
N GLY A 31 5.91 8.60 -7.36
CA GLY A 31 7.14 7.91 -7.74
C GLY A 31 7.47 6.74 -6.80
N ASP A 32 7.28 6.94 -5.49
CA ASP A 32 7.47 5.88 -4.49
C ASP A 32 6.48 4.74 -4.71
N LEU A 33 5.21 5.06 -4.96
CA LEU A 33 4.19 4.06 -5.25
C LEU A 33 4.51 3.29 -6.51
N GLY A 34 4.96 3.97 -7.55
CA GLY A 34 5.41 3.34 -8.79
C GLY A 34 6.54 2.35 -8.55
N ALA A 35 7.50 2.71 -7.69
CA ALA A 35 8.60 1.82 -7.33
C ALA A 35 8.10 0.54 -6.63
N VAL A 36 7.09 0.66 -5.77
CA VAL A 36 6.52 -0.51 -5.07
C VAL A 36 5.85 -1.46 -6.05
N ILE A 37 5.04 -0.94 -6.95
CA ILE A 37 4.24 -1.78 -7.87
C ILE A 37 4.99 -2.15 -9.17
N GLY A 38 6.23 -1.69 -9.31
CA GLY A 38 7.03 -1.98 -10.50
C GLY A 38 6.54 -1.28 -11.76
N LYS A 39 5.92 -0.11 -11.63
CA LYS A 39 5.40 0.69 -12.74
C LYS A 39 5.93 2.11 -12.70
N GLU A 40 5.93 2.76 -13.83
CA GLU A 40 6.25 4.17 -13.90
C GLU A 40 5.12 5.01 -13.29
N ARG A 41 5.48 6.21 -12.85
CA ARG A 41 4.53 7.17 -12.29
C ARG A 41 3.32 7.43 -13.20
N SER A 42 3.55 7.45 -14.51
CA SER A 42 2.50 7.67 -15.51
C SER A 42 1.40 6.59 -15.47
N ALA A 43 1.74 5.37 -15.05
CA ALA A 43 0.75 4.29 -14.94
C ALA A 43 -0.32 4.60 -13.89
N LEU A 44 0.06 5.30 -12.82
CA LEU A 44 -0.88 5.72 -11.77
C LEU A 44 -1.84 6.79 -12.27
N SER A 45 -1.37 7.71 -13.11
CA SER A 45 -2.21 8.78 -13.65
C SER A 45 -3.25 8.27 -14.65
N ARG A 46 -3.09 7.05 -15.17
CA ARG A 46 -4.12 6.42 -16.01
C ARG A 46 -5.35 5.97 -15.21
N GLY A 47 -5.22 5.90 -13.88
CA GLY A 47 -6.33 5.61 -12.99
C GLY A 47 -6.79 4.17 -12.96
N ARG A 48 -5.98 3.22 -13.47
CA ARG A 48 -6.37 1.80 -13.53
C ARG A 48 -5.17 0.88 -13.26
N ILE A 49 -5.39 -0.11 -12.39
CA ILE A 49 -4.47 -1.23 -12.18
C ILE A 49 -5.33 -2.49 -12.04
N GLU A 50 -5.15 -3.44 -12.95
CA GLU A 50 -5.91 -4.68 -12.89
C GLU A 50 -5.55 -5.47 -11.63
N PRO A 51 -6.53 -5.87 -10.80
CA PRO A 51 -6.25 -6.55 -9.53
C PRO A 51 -5.50 -7.88 -9.70
N ASP A 52 -5.72 -8.57 -10.82
CA ASP A 52 -5.08 -9.87 -11.10
C ASP A 52 -3.73 -9.74 -11.80
N SER A 53 -3.25 -8.51 -12.05
CA SER A 53 -1.93 -8.27 -12.58
C SER A 53 -0.87 -8.34 -11.48
N LYS A 54 0.41 -8.44 -11.88
CA LYS A 54 1.51 -8.39 -10.91
C LYS A 54 1.53 -7.07 -10.15
N SER A 55 1.31 -5.96 -10.84
CA SER A 55 1.22 -4.64 -10.18
C SER A 55 0.04 -4.57 -9.23
N GLY A 56 -1.09 -5.19 -9.58
CA GLY A 56 -2.26 -5.27 -8.69
C GLY A 56 -1.98 -6.07 -7.44
N GLU A 57 -1.27 -7.18 -7.56
CA GLU A 57 -0.85 -7.98 -6.41
C GLU A 57 0.01 -7.16 -5.45
N LEU A 58 1.00 -6.45 -5.98
CA LEU A 58 1.88 -5.61 -5.17
C LEU A 58 1.13 -4.44 -4.55
N ALA A 59 0.21 -3.82 -5.28
CA ALA A 59 -0.64 -2.75 -4.76
C ALA A 59 -1.48 -3.24 -3.57
N LEU A 60 -2.07 -4.43 -3.67
CA LEU A 60 -2.85 -5.01 -2.59
C LEU A 60 -2.00 -5.29 -1.36
N LEU A 61 -0.75 -5.75 -1.53
CA LEU A 61 0.16 -5.95 -0.41
C LEU A 61 0.49 -4.64 0.30
N LEU A 62 0.72 -3.56 -0.44
CA LEU A 62 0.97 -2.25 0.17
C LEU A 62 -0.26 -1.73 0.91
N ILE A 63 -1.45 -1.90 0.35
CA ILE A 63 -2.69 -1.52 1.02
C ILE A 63 -2.84 -2.29 2.33
N ARG A 64 -2.47 -3.58 2.36
CA ARG A 64 -2.47 -4.38 3.60
C ARG A 64 -1.47 -3.84 4.62
N VAL A 65 -0.28 -3.41 4.19
CA VAL A 65 0.70 -2.74 5.06
C VAL A 65 0.06 -1.50 5.70
N TYR A 66 -0.55 -0.66 4.88
CA TYR A 66 -1.25 0.53 5.36
C TYR A 66 -2.31 0.19 6.42
N ARG A 67 -3.17 -0.78 6.14
CA ARG A 67 -4.24 -1.17 7.05
C ARG A 67 -3.73 -1.72 8.37
N ALA A 68 -2.70 -2.56 8.32
CA ALA A 68 -2.11 -3.14 9.52
C ALA A 68 -1.45 -2.06 10.38
N LEU A 69 -0.71 -1.15 9.76
CA LEU A 69 -0.08 -0.05 10.48
C LEU A 69 -1.12 0.92 11.06
N TYR A 70 -2.18 1.21 10.30
CA TYR A 70 -3.29 2.04 10.76
C TYR A 70 -3.86 1.51 12.09
N VAL A 71 -4.13 0.21 12.16
CA VAL A 71 -4.68 -0.42 13.37
C VAL A 71 -3.69 -0.30 14.52
N LEU A 72 -2.40 -0.54 14.28
CA LEU A 72 -1.38 -0.53 15.32
C LEU A 72 -1.20 0.85 15.97
N VAL A 73 -1.35 1.92 15.21
CA VAL A 73 -1.14 3.29 15.71
C VAL A 73 -2.45 4.07 15.89
N GLY A 74 -3.60 3.38 15.83
CA GLY A 74 -4.89 4.02 16.05
C GLY A 74 -5.23 5.10 15.02
N GLY A 75 -4.78 4.96 13.79
CA GLY A 75 -5.07 5.88 12.71
C GLY A 75 -4.27 7.18 12.72
N ASP A 76 -3.28 7.32 13.60
CA ASP A 76 -2.47 8.54 13.71
C ASP A 76 -1.51 8.63 12.51
N GLN A 77 -1.75 9.58 11.60
CA GLN A 77 -0.95 9.74 10.38
C GLN A 77 0.51 10.10 10.68
N ALA A 78 0.74 10.96 11.67
CA ALA A 78 2.10 11.36 12.04
C ALA A 78 2.91 10.14 12.51
N GLN A 79 2.30 9.28 13.32
CA GLN A 79 2.93 8.05 13.77
C GLN A 79 3.16 7.06 12.63
N MET A 80 2.22 6.96 11.69
CA MET A 80 2.37 6.08 10.51
C MET A 80 3.58 6.52 9.67
N ARG A 81 3.68 7.82 9.39
CA ARG A 81 4.80 8.37 8.62
C ARG A 81 6.12 8.22 9.37
N HIS A 82 6.12 8.44 10.67
CA HIS A 82 7.30 8.27 11.49
C HIS A 82 7.79 6.81 11.44
N TRP A 83 6.88 5.86 11.60
CA TRP A 83 7.22 4.44 11.53
C TRP A 83 7.85 4.06 10.19
N MET A 84 7.29 4.55 9.08
CA MET A 84 7.79 4.28 7.74
C MET A 84 9.21 4.84 7.52
N ARG A 85 9.56 5.93 8.21
CA ARG A 85 10.83 6.65 8.02
C ARG A 85 11.86 6.37 9.10
N THR A 86 11.60 5.44 9.99
CA THR A 86 12.50 5.11 11.11
C THR A 86 13.00 3.70 10.93
N GLU A 87 14.32 3.50 11.10
CA GLU A 87 14.89 2.16 11.05
C GLU A 87 14.22 1.25 12.08
N ASN A 88 13.93 0.03 11.67
CA ASN A 88 13.24 -0.95 12.48
C ASN A 88 14.10 -2.21 12.60
N LEU A 89 14.48 -2.56 13.83
CA LEU A 89 15.30 -3.74 14.09
C LEU A 89 14.59 -5.03 13.69
N HIS A 90 13.27 -5.08 13.83
CA HIS A 90 12.49 -6.30 13.55
C HIS A 90 12.31 -6.53 12.06
N THR A 91 12.18 -5.47 11.27
CA THR A 91 12.09 -5.59 9.80
C THR A 91 13.46 -5.60 9.15
N GLY A 92 14.49 -5.19 9.89
CA GLY A 92 15.87 -5.20 9.41
C GLY A 92 16.26 -4.01 8.53
N GLY A 93 15.52 -2.91 8.59
CA GLY A 93 15.85 -1.73 7.81
C GLY A 93 14.82 -0.62 7.90
N LEU A 94 14.84 0.25 6.91
CA LEU A 94 13.94 1.39 6.82
C LEU A 94 12.69 0.97 6.03
N PRO A 95 11.51 0.89 6.67
CA PRO A 95 10.31 0.37 5.99
C PRO A 95 10.00 1.07 4.66
N SER A 96 10.14 2.40 4.59
CA SER A 96 9.88 3.16 3.35
C SER A 96 10.80 2.74 2.19
N VAL A 97 11.98 2.20 2.47
CA VAL A 97 12.89 1.66 1.47
C VAL A 97 12.59 0.19 1.19
N GLN A 98 12.36 -0.58 2.25
CA GLN A 98 12.13 -2.03 2.15
C GLN A 98 10.93 -2.37 1.28
N ILE A 99 9.84 -1.59 1.37
CA ILE A 99 8.62 -1.86 0.60
C ILE A 99 8.79 -1.73 -0.92
N LYS A 100 9.92 -1.20 -1.38
CA LYS A 100 10.20 -1.05 -2.81
C LYS A 100 10.76 -2.32 -3.44
N SER A 101 11.02 -3.37 -2.65
CA SER A 101 11.34 -4.71 -3.15
C SER A 101 10.28 -5.69 -2.68
N VAL A 102 10.08 -6.77 -3.44
CA VAL A 102 9.09 -7.80 -3.11
C VAL A 102 9.41 -8.42 -1.75
N GLN A 103 10.68 -8.77 -1.52
CA GLN A 103 11.09 -9.37 -0.26
C GLN A 103 10.89 -8.42 0.91
N GLY A 104 11.26 -7.15 0.76
CA GLY A 104 11.10 -6.16 1.82
C GLY A 104 9.63 -5.86 2.10
N LEU A 105 8.81 -5.73 1.06
CA LEU A 105 7.37 -5.52 1.21
C LEU A 105 6.73 -6.67 2.00
N THR A 106 7.07 -7.90 1.64
CA THR A 106 6.56 -9.09 2.33
C THR A 106 7.02 -9.13 3.79
N ARG A 107 8.29 -8.81 4.04
CA ARG A 107 8.84 -8.80 5.41
C ARG A 107 8.15 -7.76 6.29
N VAL A 108 7.95 -6.55 5.77
CA VAL A 108 7.26 -5.49 6.49
C VAL A 108 5.84 -5.91 6.81
N LEU A 109 5.13 -6.46 5.83
CA LEU A 109 3.75 -6.91 6.03
C LEU A 109 3.66 -8.03 7.05
N GLU A 110 4.54 -9.03 6.98
CA GLU A 110 4.56 -10.14 7.94
C GLU A 110 4.77 -9.64 9.36
N TYR A 111 5.70 -8.69 9.56
CA TYR A 111 5.93 -8.10 10.87
C TYR A 111 4.67 -7.39 11.38
N LEU A 112 4.07 -6.55 10.56
CA LEU A 112 2.87 -5.80 10.96
C LEU A 112 1.69 -6.72 11.25
N ASP A 113 1.48 -7.76 10.44
CA ASP A 113 0.43 -8.73 10.66
C ASP A 113 0.65 -9.50 11.98
N ALA A 114 1.89 -9.86 12.28
CA ALA A 114 2.23 -10.53 13.53
C ALA A 114 1.95 -9.64 14.74
N MET A 115 2.33 -8.37 14.66
CA MET A 115 2.06 -7.41 15.75
C MET A 115 0.58 -7.15 15.93
N ARG A 116 -0.16 -7.01 14.82
CA ARG A 116 -1.60 -6.81 14.84
C ARG A 116 -2.32 -8.00 15.48
N GLY A 117 -1.85 -9.21 15.24
CA GLY A 117 -2.40 -10.42 15.82
C GLY A 117 -2.23 -10.52 17.34
N LYS A 118 -1.40 -9.68 17.95
CA LYS A 118 -1.17 -9.64 19.40
C LYS A 118 -2.06 -8.63 20.13
N LEU A 119 -2.85 -7.87 19.41
CA LEU A 119 -3.73 -6.86 20.02
C LEU A 119 -4.95 -7.47 20.72
#